data_06e92367bf4e1a526d0cfd5f58ecfc78
#
_entry.id   06e92367bf4e1a526d0cfd5f58ecfc78
#
_cell.length_a   1.000
_cell.length_b   1.000
_cell.length_c   1.000
_cell.angle_alpha   90.00
_cell.angle_beta   90.00
_cell.angle_gamma   90.00
#
_symmetry.space_group_name_H-M   'P 1'
#
loop_
_entity.id
_entity.type
_entity.pdbx_description
1 polymer ?
#
loop_
_entity_poly.entity_id
_entity_poly.type
_entity_poly.pdbx_seq_one_letter_code
_entity_poly.pdbx_strand_id
1 'polypeptide(L)'
;MESILSEERKCYICGSTRWLERHHIYGGANRPKSEKYGLVVYLCHWCHNEPPNGVHFNKERMRWLREEGQRAFQKRYPDLDFLAIFRHNYL
;
A
#
# COMPACT_ATOMS: atom_id res chain seq x y z
N MET A 1 -3.56 12.31 -3.02
CA MET A 1 -4.88 11.69 -2.84
C MET A 1 -4.90 10.90 -1.54
N GLU A 2 -6.03 10.85 -0.88
CA GLU A 2 -6.19 10.04 0.31
C GLU A 2 -6.23 8.55 -0.03
N SER A 3 -5.94 7.70 0.96
CA SER A 3 -5.95 6.26 0.78
C SER A 3 -7.34 5.73 0.46
N ILE A 4 -7.44 4.82 -0.50
CA ILE A 4 -8.67 4.07 -0.76
C ILE A 4 -8.78 2.81 0.10
N LEU A 5 -7.73 2.45 0.85
CA LEU A 5 -7.72 1.28 1.72
C LEU A 5 -8.19 1.60 3.14
N SER A 6 -7.84 2.78 3.65
CA SER A 6 -8.22 3.20 5.00
C SER A 6 -8.29 4.72 5.09
N GLU A 7 -9.36 5.24 5.68
CA GLU A 7 -9.52 6.66 5.93
C GLU A 7 -8.89 7.09 7.25
N GLU A 8 -8.54 6.15 8.10
CA GLU A 8 -8.03 6.43 9.44
C GLU A 8 -6.53 6.71 9.42
N ARG A 9 -6.12 7.69 10.22
CA ARG A 9 -4.70 8.01 10.42
C ARG A 9 -4.10 7.11 11.49
N LYS A 10 -3.88 5.86 11.14
CA LYS A 10 -3.24 4.86 12.00
C LYS A 10 -2.51 3.84 11.14
N CYS A 11 -1.59 3.11 11.74
CA CYS A 11 -0.88 2.04 11.05
C CYS A 11 -1.87 1.00 10.51
N TYR A 12 -1.79 0.74 9.22
CA TYR A 12 -2.68 -0.21 8.54
C TYR A 12 -2.49 -1.65 9.04
N ILE A 13 -1.32 -1.96 9.56
CA ILE A 13 -1.00 -3.32 10.04
C ILE A 13 -1.32 -3.49 11.52
N CYS A 14 -0.79 -2.60 12.39
CA CYS A 14 -0.89 -2.80 13.85
C CYS A 14 -1.86 -1.82 14.55
N GLY A 15 -2.34 -0.80 13.86
CA GLY A 15 -3.28 0.16 14.42
C GLY A 15 -2.65 1.27 15.26
N SER A 16 -1.32 1.32 15.39
CA SER A 16 -0.63 2.38 16.14
C SER A 16 -0.93 3.76 15.53
N THR A 17 -1.06 4.76 16.39
CA THR A 17 -1.23 6.15 15.96
C THR A 17 0.06 6.96 16.03
N ARG A 18 1.17 6.32 16.44
CA ARG A 18 2.47 6.99 16.62
C ARG A 18 3.45 6.64 15.51
N TRP A 19 4.33 7.58 15.20
CA TRP A 19 5.42 7.43 14.22
C TRP A 19 4.92 6.90 12.89
N LEU A 20 3.83 7.48 12.41
CA LEU A 20 3.23 7.08 11.13
C LEU A 20 4.05 7.62 9.96
N GLU A 21 4.30 6.75 9.00
CA GLU A 21 4.99 7.05 7.76
C GLU A 21 4.06 6.73 6.60
N ARG A 22 4.08 7.59 5.57
CA ARG A 22 3.26 7.38 4.38
C ARG A 22 3.94 6.37 3.47
N HIS A 23 3.30 5.26 3.24
CA HIS A 23 3.83 4.19 2.40
C HIS A 23 3.05 4.12 1.08
N HIS A 24 3.79 4.23 -0.04
CA HIS A 24 3.24 4.01 -1.37
C HIS A 24 3.29 2.51 -1.64
N ILE A 25 2.12 1.90 -1.84
CA ILE A 25 2.02 0.43 -1.98
C ILE A 25 2.84 -0.06 -3.17
N TYR A 26 2.80 0.68 -4.29
CA TYR A 26 3.62 0.38 -5.46
C TYR A 26 4.64 1.50 -5.61
N GLY A 27 5.89 1.16 -5.35
CA GLY A 27 6.99 2.12 -5.34
C GLY A 27 7.71 2.25 -6.68
N GLY A 28 8.89 2.85 -6.65
CA GLY A 28 9.72 3.04 -7.83
C GLY A 28 8.98 3.84 -8.90
N ALA A 29 8.97 3.34 -10.14
CA ALA A 29 8.32 3.98 -11.26
C ALA A 29 6.80 4.10 -11.07
N ASN A 30 6.20 3.27 -10.21
CA ASN A 30 4.76 3.27 -9.95
C ASN A 30 4.35 4.17 -8.79
N ARG A 31 5.29 4.83 -8.13
CA ARG A 31 4.98 5.72 -7.00
C ARG A 31 3.99 6.83 -7.35
N PRO A 32 4.16 7.55 -8.49
CA PRO A 32 3.16 8.55 -8.88
C PRO A 32 1.78 7.97 -9.12
N LYS A 33 1.71 6.75 -9.64
CA LYS A 33 0.44 6.05 -9.87
C LYS A 33 -0.22 5.65 -8.54
N SER A 34 0.56 5.18 -7.57
CA SER A 34 0.07 4.93 -6.22
C SER A 34 -0.56 6.18 -5.63
N GLU A 35 0.10 7.31 -5.73
CA GLU A 35 -0.43 8.59 -5.25
C GLU A 35 -1.69 8.99 -6.00
N LYS A 36 -1.70 8.86 -7.31
CA LYS A 36 -2.85 9.22 -8.16
C LYS A 36 -4.11 8.44 -7.81
N TYR A 37 -3.98 7.14 -7.54
CA TYR A 37 -5.12 6.26 -7.31
C TYR A 37 -5.43 5.99 -5.84
N GLY A 38 -4.72 6.65 -4.93
CA GLY A 38 -4.95 6.47 -3.50
C GLY A 38 -4.43 5.14 -2.94
N LEU A 39 -3.44 4.55 -3.60
CA LEU A 39 -2.81 3.29 -3.18
C LEU A 39 -1.67 3.56 -2.23
N VAL A 40 -2.01 4.20 -1.12
CA VAL A 40 -1.11 4.59 -0.04
C VAL A 40 -1.74 4.20 1.28
N VAL A 41 -0.92 3.86 2.25
CA VAL A 41 -1.36 3.59 3.61
C VAL A 41 -0.38 4.23 4.59
N TYR A 42 -0.84 4.53 5.81
CA TYR A 42 0.07 4.84 6.89
C TYR A 42 0.57 3.55 7.51
N LEU A 43 1.87 3.50 7.78
CA LEU A 43 2.50 2.43 8.53
C LEU A 43 3.34 3.07 9.62
N CYS A 44 3.31 2.52 10.83
CA CYS A 44 4.23 2.98 11.87
C CYS A 44 5.65 2.56 11.47
N HIS A 45 6.66 3.22 12.07
CA HIS A 45 8.05 2.97 11.72
C HIS A 45 8.42 1.48 11.78
N TRP A 46 7.96 0.76 12.81
CA TRP A 46 8.26 -0.67 12.99
C TRP A 46 7.64 -1.55 11.90
N CYS A 47 6.40 -1.26 11.51
CA CYS A 47 5.74 -2.02 10.43
C CYS A 47 6.24 -1.62 9.05
N HIS A 48 6.91 -0.49 8.91
CA HIS A 48 7.40 0.03 7.64
C HIS A 48 8.88 -0.29 7.41
N ASN A 49 9.76 0.15 8.33
CA ASN A 49 11.19 0.17 8.10
C ASN A 49 12.05 -0.59 9.11
N GLU A 50 11.47 -1.29 10.09
CA GLU A 50 12.27 -2.04 11.06
C GLU A 50 12.30 -3.53 10.74
N PRO A 51 13.50 -4.14 10.61
CA PRO A 51 13.57 -5.59 10.49
C PRO A 51 13.19 -6.25 11.83
N PRO A 52 12.66 -7.48 11.83
CA PRO A 52 12.39 -8.30 10.65
C PRO A 52 10.99 -8.09 10.06
N ASN A 53 10.12 -7.35 10.72
CA ASN A 53 8.69 -7.30 10.41
C ASN A 53 8.25 -6.13 9.55
N GLY A 54 9.08 -5.10 9.39
CA GLY A 54 8.77 -3.97 8.50
C GLY A 54 8.61 -4.45 7.06
N VAL A 55 7.66 -3.87 6.32
CA VAL A 55 7.33 -4.34 4.97
C VAL A 55 8.52 -4.31 4.02
N HIS A 56 9.45 -3.36 4.21
CA HIS A 56 10.66 -3.29 3.38
C HIS A 56 11.67 -4.38 3.69
N PHE A 57 11.49 -5.13 4.78
CA PHE A 57 12.37 -6.23 5.20
C PHE A 57 11.63 -7.56 5.30
N ASN A 58 10.35 -7.60 4.91
CA ASN A 58 9.53 -8.80 5.01
C ASN A 58 8.74 -8.99 3.71
N LYS A 59 9.20 -9.93 2.90
CA LYS A 59 8.62 -10.18 1.57
C LYS A 59 7.15 -10.60 1.63
N GLU A 60 6.77 -11.38 2.64
CA GLU A 60 5.39 -11.85 2.78
C GLU A 60 4.45 -10.70 3.11
N ARG A 61 4.85 -9.81 4.00
CA ARG A 61 4.06 -8.61 4.35
C ARG A 61 3.96 -7.65 3.18
N MET A 62 5.05 -7.43 2.47
CA MET A 62 5.05 -6.59 1.27
C MET A 62 4.10 -7.17 0.22
N ARG A 63 4.17 -8.48 -0.02
CA ARG A 63 3.29 -9.16 -0.97
C ARG A 63 1.83 -9.04 -0.56
N TRP A 64 1.52 -9.29 0.69
CA TRP A 64 0.17 -9.16 1.22
C TRP A 64 -0.38 -7.76 0.98
N LEU A 65 0.41 -6.73 1.27
CA LEU A 65 -0.01 -5.35 1.10
C LEU A 65 -0.26 -5.00 -0.36
N ARG A 66 0.56 -5.53 -1.27
CA ARG A 66 0.37 -5.36 -2.71
C ARG A 66 -0.88 -6.06 -3.23
N GLU A 67 -1.18 -7.23 -2.69
CA GLU A 67 -2.44 -7.92 -2.99
C GLU A 67 -3.65 -7.13 -2.49
N GLU A 68 -3.58 -6.60 -1.28
CA GLU A 68 -4.62 -5.75 -0.71
C GLU A 68 -4.83 -4.49 -1.56
N GLY A 69 -3.76 -3.88 -1.99
CA GLY A 69 -3.82 -2.71 -2.85
C GLY A 69 -4.53 -2.99 -4.18
N GLN A 70 -4.20 -4.12 -4.81
CA GLN A 70 -4.84 -4.48 -6.08
C GLN A 70 -6.34 -4.77 -5.89
N ARG A 71 -6.72 -5.48 -4.82
CA ARG A 71 -8.15 -5.73 -4.52
C ARG A 71 -8.90 -4.42 -4.32
N ALA A 72 -8.32 -3.50 -3.55
CA ALA A 72 -8.93 -2.19 -3.32
C ALA A 72 -9.07 -1.39 -4.61
N PHE A 73 -8.04 -1.42 -5.47
CA PHE A 73 -8.07 -0.75 -6.76
C PHE A 73 -9.20 -1.30 -7.65
N GLN A 74 -9.28 -2.61 -7.77
CA GLN A 74 -10.28 -3.25 -8.63
C GLN A 74 -11.71 -2.99 -8.14
N LYS A 75 -11.89 -2.89 -6.84
CA LYS A 75 -13.18 -2.55 -6.24
C LYS A 75 -13.55 -1.08 -6.46
N ARG A 76 -12.59 -0.18 -6.31
CA ARG A 76 -12.80 1.27 -6.41
C ARG A 76 -12.92 1.76 -7.86
N TYR A 77 -12.16 1.12 -8.76
CA TYR A 77 -12.07 1.51 -10.16
C TYR A 77 -12.39 0.32 -11.07
N PRO A 78 -13.64 -0.17 -11.06
CA PRO A 78 -13.98 -1.40 -11.79
C PRO A 78 -13.82 -1.29 -13.32
N ASP A 79 -13.79 -0.07 -13.85
CA ASP A 79 -13.63 0.16 -15.29
C ASP A 79 -12.18 0.32 -15.72
N LEU A 80 -11.24 0.29 -14.79
CA LEU A 80 -9.81 0.44 -15.09
C LEU A 80 -9.10 -0.90 -15.02
N ASP A 81 -8.07 -1.05 -15.84
CA ASP A 81 -7.27 -2.27 -15.91
C ASP A 81 -5.99 -2.10 -15.09
N PHE A 82 -5.95 -2.73 -13.92
CA PHE A 82 -4.80 -2.68 -13.02
C PHE A 82 -3.52 -3.16 -13.71
N LEU A 83 -3.59 -4.27 -14.43
CA LEU A 83 -2.42 -4.83 -15.11
C LEU A 83 -1.86 -3.86 -16.16
N ALA A 84 -2.73 -3.21 -16.93
CA ALA A 84 -2.29 -2.24 -17.93
C ALA A 84 -1.62 -1.03 -17.30
N ILE A 85 -2.11 -0.60 -16.14
CA ILE A 85 -1.59 0.60 -15.45
C ILE A 85 -0.29 0.31 -14.71
N PHE A 86 -0.27 -0.75 -13.89
CA PHE A 86 0.85 -1.08 -13.01
C PHE A 86 1.82 -2.09 -13.60
N ARG A 87 1.47 -2.71 -14.69
CA ARG A 87 2.32 -3.68 -15.42
C ARG A 87 2.68 -4.93 -14.62
N HIS A 88 1.87 -5.28 -13.62
CA HIS A 88 2.07 -6.46 -12.79
C HIS A 88 0.75 -6.92 -12.19
N ASN A 89 0.59 -8.23 -12.08
CA ASN A 89 -0.57 -8.84 -11.40
C ASN A 89 -0.11 -9.48 -10.10
N TYR A 90 -0.68 -9.06 -8.97
CA TYR A 90 -0.34 -9.58 -7.64
C TYR A 90 -1.35 -10.62 -7.13
N LEU A 91 -2.43 -10.83 -7.85
CA LEU A 91 -3.50 -11.76 -7.43
C LEU A 91 -3.47 -13.10 -8.15
#